data_8838b117d82478ae96b75dfdac87741c
#
_entry.id   8838b117d82478ae96b75dfdac87741c
#
_cell.length_a   1.000
_cell.length_b   1.000
_cell.length_c   1.000
_cell.angle_alpha   90.00
_cell.angle_beta   90.00
_cell.angle_gamma   90.00
#
_symmetry.space_group_name_H-M   'P 1'
#
loop_
_entity.id
_entity.type
_entity.pdbx_description
1 polymer ?
#
loop_
_entity_poly.entity_id
_entity_poly.type
_entity_poly.pdbx_seq_one_letter_code
_entity_poly.pdbx_strand_id
1 'polypeptide(L)'
;MLAAVEKKEDGYIATYNRSLNHSVEKAWDTLTKNDKLQKWMSNLEVVDLRKGGTIKFNMNDGTGNSFDISILDFEEQSYLQYEWGEGWVQFELSPKDDGCLLVLKEYIPRLNDHTPKDLSGWHVCLVMFSAVLEGQYMDFPKGEWEKWYEKYVKLL
;
A
#
# COMPACT_ATOMS: atom_id res chain seq x y z
N MET A 1 12.03 6.93 -4.90
CA MET A 1 11.37 7.86 -5.83
C MET A 1 10.00 8.25 -5.29
N LEU A 2 9.71 9.53 -5.26
CA LEU A 2 8.41 10.04 -4.79
C LEU A 2 7.26 9.55 -5.66
N ALA A 3 6.07 9.44 -5.07
CA ALA A 3 4.85 9.23 -5.84
C ALA A 3 4.61 10.42 -6.77
N ALA A 4 4.04 10.16 -7.93
CA ALA A 4 3.55 11.19 -8.83
C ALA A 4 2.11 11.53 -8.41
N VAL A 5 1.87 12.77 -8.00
CA VAL A 5 0.54 13.21 -7.58
C VAL A 5 -0.09 14.04 -8.69
N GLU A 6 -1.20 13.57 -9.23
CA GLU A 6 -1.91 14.25 -10.32
C GLU A 6 -3.29 14.69 -9.85
N LYS A 7 -3.66 15.93 -10.20
CA LYS A 7 -5.01 16.41 -9.95
C LYS A 7 -5.97 15.81 -10.98
N LYS A 8 -7.08 15.27 -10.49
CA LYS A 8 -8.17 14.75 -11.32
C LYS A 8 -9.40 15.64 -11.12
N GLU A 9 -10.47 15.37 -11.86
CA GLU A 9 -11.69 16.19 -11.83
C GLU A 9 -12.28 16.31 -10.41
N ASP A 10 -12.29 15.19 -9.67
CA ASP A 10 -12.93 15.12 -8.34
C ASP A 10 -11.97 14.78 -7.20
N GLY A 11 -10.66 14.92 -7.42
CA GLY A 11 -9.67 14.61 -6.40
C GLY A 11 -8.28 14.49 -6.97
N TYR A 12 -7.46 13.64 -6.36
CA TYR A 12 -6.05 13.44 -6.72
C TYR A 12 -5.75 11.94 -6.80
N ILE A 13 -4.82 11.57 -7.68
CA ILE A 13 -4.26 10.21 -7.72
C ILE A 13 -2.77 10.29 -7.46
N ALA A 14 -2.31 9.59 -6.43
CA ALA A 14 -0.90 9.39 -6.15
C ALA A 14 -0.49 8.04 -6.71
N THR A 15 0.56 7.99 -7.52
CA THR A 15 1.02 6.77 -8.18
C THR A 15 2.46 6.48 -7.80
N TYR A 16 2.71 5.26 -7.30
CA TYR A 16 4.03 4.74 -6.99
C TYR A 16 4.33 3.61 -7.97
N ASN A 17 5.48 3.67 -8.64
CA ASN A 17 5.92 2.60 -9.53
C ASN A 17 7.16 1.94 -8.94
N ARG A 18 7.16 0.61 -8.85
CA ARG A 18 8.29 -0.16 -8.31
C ARG A 18 8.57 -1.37 -9.19
N SER A 19 9.79 -1.43 -9.73
CA SER A 19 10.26 -2.61 -10.46
C SER A 19 10.81 -3.59 -9.43
N LEU A 20 10.34 -4.82 -9.47
CA LEU A 20 10.70 -5.87 -8.51
C LEU A 20 11.44 -7.01 -9.22
N ASN A 21 12.51 -7.51 -8.61
CA ASN A 21 13.29 -8.63 -9.14
C ASN A 21 12.73 -9.97 -8.66
N HIS A 22 11.40 -10.08 -8.62
CA HIS A 22 10.67 -11.25 -8.14
C HIS A 22 9.45 -11.47 -9.01
N SER A 23 8.93 -12.70 -9.04
CA SER A 23 7.76 -13.03 -9.84
C SER A 23 6.49 -12.34 -9.35
N VAL A 24 5.52 -12.18 -10.25
CA VAL A 24 4.17 -11.72 -9.89
C VAL A 24 3.59 -12.57 -8.77
N GLU A 25 3.76 -13.89 -8.85
CA GLU A 25 3.24 -14.82 -7.83
C GLU A 25 3.80 -14.52 -6.45
N LYS A 26 5.11 -14.33 -6.35
CA LYS A 26 5.77 -14.03 -5.06
C LYS A 26 5.34 -12.67 -4.52
N ALA A 27 5.25 -11.67 -5.39
CA ALA A 27 4.79 -10.34 -5.00
C ALA A 27 3.32 -10.37 -4.57
N TRP A 28 2.49 -11.13 -5.27
CA TRP A 28 1.08 -11.30 -4.91
C TRP A 28 0.91 -11.94 -3.53
N ASP A 29 1.68 -13.00 -3.25
CA ASP A 29 1.65 -13.64 -1.94
C ASP A 29 2.05 -12.66 -0.84
N THR A 30 3.05 -11.83 -1.08
CA THR A 30 3.49 -10.81 -0.12
C THR A 30 2.40 -9.76 0.12
N LEU A 31 1.64 -9.44 -0.90
CA LEU A 31 0.55 -8.47 -0.83
C LEU A 31 -0.68 -9.01 -0.09
N THR A 32 -0.98 -10.30 -0.20
CA THR A 32 -2.30 -10.84 0.17
C THR A 32 -2.29 -11.89 1.28
N LYS A 33 -1.17 -12.58 1.52
CA LYS A 33 -1.11 -13.59 2.58
C LYS A 33 -0.81 -12.95 3.93
N ASN A 34 -1.61 -13.27 4.94
CA ASN A 34 -1.52 -12.63 6.24
C ASN A 34 -0.16 -12.78 6.93
N ASP A 35 0.50 -13.94 6.78
CA ASP A 35 1.84 -14.12 7.34
C ASP A 35 2.89 -13.17 6.73
N LYS A 36 2.72 -12.83 5.46
CA LYS A 36 3.58 -11.85 4.77
C LYS A 36 3.12 -10.41 5.07
N LEU A 37 1.82 -10.18 5.01
CA LEU A 37 1.22 -8.87 5.24
C LEU A 37 1.60 -8.32 6.61
N GLN A 38 1.64 -9.17 7.64
CA GLN A 38 2.05 -8.78 8.99
C GLN A 38 3.47 -8.21 9.07
N LYS A 39 4.29 -8.49 8.08
CA LYS A 39 5.70 -8.06 8.07
C LYS A 39 5.90 -6.67 7.46
N TRP A 40 4.95 -6.19 6.65
CA TRP A 40 5.08 -4.86 6.04
C TRP A 40 3.90 -3.93 6.29
N MET A 41 2.75 -4.48 6.64
CA MET A 41 1.54 -3.70 6.97
C MET A 41 0.77 -4.44 8.07
N SER A 42 1.30 -4.38 9.28
CA SER A 42 0.79 -5.19 10.41
C SER A 42 -0.63 -4.83 10.86
N ASN A 43 -1.14 -3.67 10.46
CA ASN A 43 -2.52 -3.29 10.77
C ASN A 43 -3.55 -4.07 9.94
N LEU A 44 -3.15 -4.62 8.80
CA LEU A 44 -4.09 -5.25 7.88
C LEU A 44 -4.13 -6.76 8.04
N GLU A 45 -5.34 -7.31 7.93
CA GLU A 45 -5.59 -8.73 7.96
C GLU A 45 -6.64 -9.06 6.92
N VAL A 46 -6.31 -9.89 5.94
CA VAL A 46 -7.26 -10.34 4.92
C VAL A 46 -8.21 -11.34 5.56
N VAL A 47 -9.50 -11.05 5.50
CA VAL A 47 -10.55 -11.93 6.03
C VAL A 47 -11.22 -12.71 4.90
N ASP A 48 -11.56 -12.03 3.80
CA ASP A 48 -12.25 -12.64 2.66
C ASP A 48 -11.72 -11.97 1.38
N LEU A 49 -10.83 -12.66 0.67
CA LEU A 49 -10.10 -12.10 -0.47
C LEU A 49 -10.91 -12.32 -1.75
N ARG A 50 -11.80 -11.39 -2.05
CA ARG A 50 -12.60 -11.39 -3.28
C ARG A 50 -13.20 -10.00 -3.47
N LYS A 51 -13.73 -9.73 -4.66
CA LYS A 51 -14.51 -8.51 -4.88
C LYS A 51 -15.73 -8.53 -3.95
N GLY A 52 -15.92 -7.45 -3.22
CA GLY A 52 -16.94 -7.38 -2.18
C GLY A 52 -16.56 -8.05 -0.87
N GLY A 53 -15.35 -8.58 -0.77
CA GLY A 53 -14.83 -9.19 0.45
C GLY A 53 -14.34 -8.16 1.45
N THR A 54 -13.58 -8.62 2.45
CA THR A 54 -13.23 -7.81 3.61
C THR A 54 -11.75 -7.93 3.96
N ILE A 55 -11.15 -6.78 4.27
CA ILE A 55 -9.85 -6.66 4.94
C ILE A 55 -10.14 -5.98 6.27
N LYS A 56 -9.57 -6.51 7.34
CA LYS A 56 -9.72 -5.94 8.67
C LYS A 56 -8.55 -5.01 8.97
N PHE A 57 -8.84 -3.81 9.46
CA PHE A 57 -7.82 -2.88 9.93
C PHE A 57 -7.78 -2.93 11.45
N ASN A 58 -6.68 -3.44 12.00
CA ASN A 58 -6.46 -3.51 13.44
C ASN A 58 -5.71 -2.26 13.89
N MET A 59 -6.24 -1.59 14.91
CA MET A 59 -5.63 -0.33 15.36
C MET A 59 -4.24 -0.52 15.96
N ASN A 60 -3.98 -1.70 16.55
CA ASN A 60 -2.70 -2.05 17.18
C ASN A 60 -2.26 -1.04 18.24
N ASP A 61 -3.24 -0.49 18.97
CA ASP A 61 -3.03 0.50 20.02
C ASP A 61 -3.29 -0.04 21.43
N GLY A 62 -3.44 -1.37 21.55
CA GLY A 62 -3.71 -2.03 22.84
C GLY A 62 -5.18 -2.11 23.19
N THR A 63 -6.08 -1.49 22.43
CA THR A 63 -7.53 -1.51 22.71
C THR A 63 -8.23 -2.74 22.16
N GLY A 64 -7.62 -3.41 21.18
CA GLY A 64 -8.27 -4.49 20.42
C GLY A 64 -9.28 -4.00 19.41
N ASN A 65 -9.39 -2.68 19.21
CA ASN A 65 -10.31 -2.10 18.25
C ASN A 65 -9.87 -2.36 16.81
N SER A 66 -10.85 -2.58 15.95
CA SER A 66 -10.63 -2.78 14.51
C SER A 66 -11.85 -2.31 13.75
N PHE A 67 -11.69 -2.14 12.42
CA PHE A 67 -12.80 -1.87 11.52
C PHE A 67 -12.60 -2.60 10.22
N ASP A 68 -13.68 -2.80 9.48
CA ASP A 68 -13.64 -3.52 8.22
C ASP A 68 -13.44 -2.55 7.05
N ILE A 69 -12.63 -2.98 6.10
CA ILE A 69 -12.38 -2.30 4.84
C ILE A 69 -12.95 -3.18 3.74
N SER A 70 -13.75 -2.60 2.85
CA SER A 70 -14.32 -3.35 1.72
C SER A 70 -13.34 -3.46 0.57
N ILE A 71 -13.24 -4.66 -0.01
CA ILE A 71 -12.49 -4.88 -1.24
C ILE A 71 -13.40 -4.44 -2.40
N LEU A 72 -12.97 -3.42 -3.12
CA LEU A 72 -13.76 -2.80 -4.18
C LEU A 72 -13.62 -3.52 -5.50
N ASP A 73 -12.43 -4.04 -5.79
CA ASP A 73 -12.17 -4.80 -7.00
C ASP A 73 -11.01 -5.75 -6.78
N PHE A 74 -10.99 -6.83 -7.56
CA PHE A 74 -10.06 -7.91 -7.32
C PHE A 74 -9.90 -8.78 -8.57
N GLU A 75 -8.65 -9.10 -8.91
CA GLU A 75 -8.33 -10.11 -9.90
C GLU A 75 -7.05 -10.81 -9.43
N GLU A 76 -7.13 -12.11 -9.19
CA GLU A 76 -6.03 -12.86 -8.61
C GLU A 76 -4.74 -12.71 -9.42
N GLN A 77 -3.64 -12.41 -8.71
CA GLN A 77 -2.30 -12.16 -9.27
C GLN A 77 -2.23 -10.98 -10.24
N SER A 78 -3.24 -10.13 -10.27
CA SER A 78 -3.28 -8.98 -11.16
C SER A 78 -3.51 -7.67 -10.41
N TYR A 79 -4.60 -7.55 -9.69
CA TYR A 79 -4.82 -6.33 -8.91
C TYR A 79 -5.75 -6.53 -7.72
N LEU A 80 -5.60 -5.60 -6.77
CA LEU A 80 -6.40 -5.55 -5.55
C LEU A 80 -6.68 -4.08 -5.24
N GLN A 81 -7.96 -3.72 -5.14
CA GLN A 81 -8.39 -2.38 -4.79
C GLN A 81 -9.27 -2.44 -3.56
N TYR A 82 -9.00 -1.60 -2.57
CA TYR A 82 -9.82 -1.56 -1.37
C TYR A 82 -9.95 -0.13 -0.83
N GLU A 83 -10.94 0.07 0.01
CA GLU A 83 -11.19 1.36 0.65
C GLU A 83 -10.00 1.79 1.50
N TRP A 84 -9.72 3.10 1.48
CA TRP A 84 -8.68 3.68 2.31
C TRP A 84 -9.09 5.10 2.67
N GLY A 85 -9.49 5.31 3.92
CA GLY A 85 -10.05 6.59 4.35
C GLY A 85 -11.26 6.96 3.51
N GLU A 86 -11.28 8.16 2.98
CA GLU A 86 -12.35 8.64 2.11
C GLU A 86 -12.18 8.23 0.64
N GLY A 87 -11.06 7.63 0.31
CA GLY A 87 -10.74 7.21 -1.06
C GLY A 87 -10.51 5.72 -1.17
N TRP A 88 -9.51 5.33 -1.96
CA TRP A 88 -9.15 3.92 -2.13
C TRP A 88 -7.67 3.81 -2.48
N VAL A 89 -7.13 2.61 -2.32
CA VAL A 89 -5.81 2.23 -2.85
C VAL A 89 -5.97 1.05 -3.78
N GLN A 90 -5.10 0.98 -4.79
CA GLN A 90 -5.12 -0.10 -5.77
C GLN A 90 -3.69 -0.54 -6.06
N PHE A 91 -3.46 -1.84 -5.92
CA PHE A 91 -2.19 -2.48 -6.26
C PHE A 91 -2.37 -3.23 -7.57
N GLU A 92 -1.50 -2.96 -8.54
CA GLU A 92 -1.47 -3.68 -9.82
C GLU A 92 -0.12 -4.36 -9.97
N LEU A 93 -0.13 -5.61 -10.39
CA LEU A 93 1.06 -6.38 -10.70
C LEU A 93 1.03 -6.83 -12.15
N SER A 94 2.13 -6.67 -12.84
CA SER A 94 2.28 -7.16 -14.21
C SER A 94 3.69 -7.70 -14.41
N PRO A 95 3.85 -8.75 -15.25
CA PRO A 95 5.18 -9.27 -15.56
C PRO A 95 6.03 -8.20 -16.26
N LYS A 96 7.31 -8.16 -15.95
CA LYS A 96 8.25 -7.24 -16.58
C LYS A 96 9.64 -7.87 -16.54
N ASP A 97 10.25 -8.10 -17.70
CA ASP A 97 11.59 -8.70 -17.82
C ASP A 97 11.70 -9.98 -16.95
N ASP A 98 12.64 -10.03 -16.03
CA ASP A 98 12.85 -11.17 -15.13
C ASP A 98 12.10 -11.02 -13.80
N GLY A 99 11.16 -10.09 -13.71
CA GLY A 99 10.45 -9.83 -12.48
C GLY A 99 9.05 -9.32 -12.73
N CYS A 100 8.65 -8.30 -11.99
CA CYS A 100 7.33 -7.69 -12.18
C CYS A 100 7.37 -6.19 -11.88
N LEU A 101 6.34 -5.50 -12.35
CA LEU A 101 6.09 -4.11 -12.02
C LEU A 101 4.94 -4.05 -11.03
N LEU A 102 5.18 -3.40 -9.90
CA LEU A 102 4.13 -3.07 -8.93
C LEU A 102 3.76 -1.60 -9.10
N VAL A 103 2.48 -1.34 -9.31
CA VAL A 103 1.94 0.03 -9.35
C VAL A 103 0.94 0.16 -8.22
N LEU A 104 1.23 1.07 -7.29
CA LEU A 104 0.29 1.43 -6.22
C LEU A 104 -0.30 2.78 -6.56
N LYS A 105 -1.62 2.85 -6.64
CA LYS A 105 -2.37 4.09 -6.83
C LYS A 105 -3.23 4.35 -5.62
N GLU A 106 -3.25 5.60 -5.20
CA GLU A 106 -4.14 6.04 -4.13
C GLU A 106 -5.01 7.19 -4.62
N TYR A 107 -6.34 7.02 -4.49
CA TYR A 107 -7.29 8.09 -4.76
C TYR A 107 -7.51 8.89 -3.48
N ILE A 108 -7.28 10.21 -3.57
CA ILE A 108 -7.38 11.14 -2.45
C ILE A 108 -8.43 12.20 -2.83
N PRO A 109 -9.64 12.15 -2.22
CA PRO A 109 -10.69 13.11 -2.58
C PRO A 109 -10.29 14.57 -2.35
N ARG A 110 -9.52 14.83 -1.29
CA ARG A 110 -9.03 16.19 -0.99
C ARG A 110 -7.76 16.13 -0.17
N LEU A 111 -6.90 17.11 -0.41
CA LEU A 111 -5.66 17.24 0.35
C LEU A 111 -5.93 17.90 1.70
N ASN A 112 -5.24 17.42 2.73
CA ASN A 112 -5.29 18.01 4.07
C ASN A 112 -3.94 17.78 4.77
N ASP A 113 -3.86 18.15 6.04
CA ASP A 113 -2.60 18.02 6.82
C ASP A 113 -2.15 16.58 7.01
N HIS A 114 -3.06 15.62 6.90
CA HIS A 114 -2.74 14.21 7.01
C HIS A 114 -2.17 13.63 5.72
N THR A 115 -2.46 14.22 4.57
CA THR A 115 -2.07 13.68 3.26
C THR A 115 -0.57 13.38 3.14
N PRO A 116 0.36 14.30 3.50
CA PRO A 116 1.78 13.97 3.39
C PRO A 116 2.20 12.86 4.35
N LYS A 117 1.55 12.70 5.49
CA LYS A 117 1.81 11.60 6.42
C LYS A 117 1.40 10.27 5.81
N ASP A 118 0.25 10.25 5.17
CA ASP A 118 -0.27 9.05 4.49
C ASP A 118 0.62 8.66 3.31
N LEU A 119 1.01 9.60 2.47
CA LEU A 119 1.89 9.35 1.34
C LEU A 119 3.26 8.82 1.80
N SER A 120 3.81 9.39 2.86
CA SER A 120 5.06 8.93 3.45
C SER A 120 4.92 7.52 4.02
N GLY A 121 3.80 7.23 4.65
CA GLY A 121 3.50 5.90 5.18
C GLY A 121 3.50 4.84 4.09
N TRP A 122 2.79 5.09 2.98
CA TRP A 122 2.78 4.17 1.84
C TRP A 122 4.16 4.03 1.22
N HIS A 123 4.89 5.13 1.10
CA HIS A 123 6.25 5.10 0.55
C HIS A 123 7.14 4.13 1.34
N VAL A 124 7.10 4.24 2.67
CA VAL A 124 7.89 3.39 3.57
C VAL A 124 7.37 1.95 3.57
N CYS A 125 6.06 1.76 3.50
CA CYS A 125 5.48 0.42 3.40
C CYS A 125 5.97 -0.31 2.14
N LEU A 126 6.17 0.39 1.04
CA LEU A 126 6.72 -0.22 -0.17
C LEU A 126 8.19 -0.61 0.01
N VAL A 127 8.97 0.15 0.79
CA VAL A 127 10.34 -0.25 1.15
C VAL A 127 10.31 -1.53 1.97
N MET A 128 9.42 -1.62 2.95
CA MET A 128 9.27 -2.82 3.77
C MET A 128 8.78 -4.01 2.95
N PHE A 129 7.86 -3.77 2.02
CA PHE A 129 7.36 -4.79 1.08
C PHE A 129 8.53 -5.41 0.31
N SER A 130 9.41 -4.57 -0.23
CA SER A 130 10.60 -5.03 -0.96
C SER A 130 11.54 -5.86 -0.08
N ALA A 131 11.71 -5.45 1.19
CA ALA A 131 12.53 -6.20 2.14
C ALA A 131 11.95 -7.59 2.41
N VAL A 132 10.63 -7.71 2.54
CA VAL A 132 9.97 -9.00 2.73
C VAL A 132 10.18 -9.90 1.51
N LEU A 133 10.13 -9.35 0.30
CA LEU A 133 10.43 -10.11 -0.92
C LEU A 133 11.85 -10.67 -0.90
N GLU A 134 12.80 -9.95 -0.31
CA GLU A 134 14.19 -10.41 -0.18
C GLU A 134 14.38 -11.36 1.01
N GLY A 135 13.30 -11.74 1.69
CA GLY A 135 13.38 -12.61 2.85
C GLY A 135 13.92 -11.92 4.11
N GLN A 136 13.87 -10.61 4.14
CA GLN A 136 14.36 -9.81 5.26
C GLN A 136 13.19 -9.26 6.07
N TYR A 137 13.40 -9.12 7.36
CA TYR A 137 12.48 -8.44 8.25
C TYR A 137 13.10 -7.12 8.72
N MET A 138 12.32 -6.06 8.71
CA MET A 138 12.77 -4.77 9.25
C MET A 138 11.66 -4.14 10.08
N ASP A 139 12.04 -3.45 11.14
CA ASP A 139 11.10 -2.64 11.90
C ASP A 139 10.73 -1.39 11.08
N PHE A 140 9.62 -0.76 11.44
CA PHE A 140 9.19 0.45 10.76
C PHE A 140 10.30 1.51 10.81
N PRO A 141 10.85 1.95 9.65
CA PRO A 141 11.98 2.86 9.62
C PRO A 141 11.52 4.31 9.82
N LYS A 142 11.35 4.71 11.07
CA LYS A 142 10.81 6.03 11.44
C LYS A 142 11.63 7.19 10.84
N GLY A 143 12.96 7.08 10.83
CA GLY A 143 13.83 8.10 10.25
C GLY A 143 13.62 8.28 8.74
N GLU A 144 13.43 7.17 8.04
CA GLU A 144 13.08 7.21 6.61
C GLU A 144 11.71 7.84 6.41
N TRP A 145 10.74 7.49 7.24
CA TRP A 145 9.40 8.06 7.17
C TRP A 145 9.44 9.58 7.34
N GLU A 146 10.19 10.09 8.30
CA GLU A 146 10.33 11.53 8.54
C GLU A 146 10.96 12.24 7.35
N LYS A 147 11.97 11.64 6.74
CA LYS A 147 12.64 12.15 5.55
C LYS A 147 11.67 12.29 4.39
N TRP A 148 10.86 11.25 4.12
CA TRP A 148 9.90 11.27 3.03
C TRP A 148 8.72 12.19 3.34
N TYR A 149 8.31 12.25 4.59
CA TYR A 149 7.27 13.18 5.04
C TYR A 149 7.63 14.62 4.65
N GLU A 150 8.84 15.07 4.94
CA GLU A 150 9.28 16.41 4.57
C GLU A 150 9.22 16.64 3.07
N LYS A 151 9.59 15.63 2.28
CA LYS A 151 9.55 15.71 0.81
C LYS A 151 8.12 15.80 0.30
N TYR A 152 7.20 15.03 0.87
CA TYR A 152 5.80 15.08 0.46
C TYR A 152 5.11 16.38 0.87
N VAL A 153 5.47 16.95 2.02
CA VAL A 153 4.98 18.29 2.40
C VAL A 153 5.34 19.31 1.33
N LYS A 154 6.55 19.24 0.81
CA LYS A 154 7.02 20.18 -0.23
C LYS A 154 6.36 19.93 -1.59
N LEU A 155 6.04 18.67 -1.87
CA LEU A 155 5.41 18.28 -3.14
C LEU A 155 3.97 18.77 -3.24
N LEU A 156 3.25 18.79 -2.13
CA LEU A 156 1.84 19.21 -2.06
C LEU A 156 1.70 20.72 -1.78
#